data_0b33a71f90a6ced4a520622917c7adef
#
_entry.id   0b33a71f90a6ced4a520622917c7adef
#
_cell.length_a   1.000
_cell.length_b   1.000
_cell.length_c   1.000
_cell.angle_alpha   90.00
_cell.angle_beta   90.00
_cell.angle_gamma   90.00
#
_symmetry.space_group_name_H-M   'P 1'
#
loop_
_entity.id
_entity.type
_entity.pdbx_description
1 polymer ?
#
loop_
_entity_poly.entity_id
_entity_poly.type
_entity_poly.pdbx_seq_one_letter_code
_entity_poly.pdbx_strand_id
1 'polypeptide(L)'
;MKKMLTMAVVLAASLLSLCACSSTDPPTDPGEAPLQSWYKTDAYTLLLPQGFAAQEGEDGAVTLSLDGQAVGGVQVVPYPNAAGFLDTVGAASEDSRDSGKELMRQLSPEERLAYMMTVSEDGTYLEISCSPDTPDVTPEEETMHYLFPQGDQFYDLYFQAGQIPADRQQILADGFALHP
;
A
#
# COMPACT_ATOMS: atom_id res chain seq x y z
N MET A 1 25.86 6.55 64.73
CA MET A 1 24.68 5.68 64.64
C MET A 1 24.24 5.64 63.13
N LYS A 2 24.55 4.53 62.50
CA LYS A 2 24.28 4.30 61.05
C LYS A 2 22.86 3.79 60.94
N LYS A 3 22.03 4.42 60.04
CA LYS A 3 20.79 3.82 59.58
C LYS A 3 20.95 3.58 58.09
N MET A 4 21.08 2.31 57.70
CA MET A 4 20.97 1.81 56.34
C MET A 4 19.52 1.89 55.91
N LEU A 5 19.27 2.52 54.76
CA LEU A 5 17.99 2.52 54.09
C LEU A 5 18.08 1.57 52.89
N THR A 6 17.42 0.44 53.02
CA THR A 6 17.34 -0.59 52.00
C THR A 6 16.27 -0.16 50.97
N MET A 7 16.67 0.09 49.74
CA MET A 7 15.77 0.42 48.65
C MET A 7 15.38 -0.87 47.92
N ALA A 8 14.12 -1.28 48.06
CA ALA A 8 13.55 -2.41 47.35
C ALA A 8 13.14 -1.97 45.95
N VAL A 9 13.78 -2.55 44.92
CA VAL A 9 13.40 -2.39 43.51
C VAL A 9 12.28 -3.37 43.24
N VAL A 10 11.06 -2.85 42.99
CA VAL A 10 9.93 -3.63 42.52
C VAL A 10 10.00 -3.67 40.99
N LEU A 11 10.33 -4.84 40.46
CA LEU A 11 10.30 -5.12 39.01
C LEU A 11 8.88 -5.46 38.65
N ALA A 12 8.13 -4.51 38.01
CA ALA A 12 6.84 -4.77 37.42
C ALA A 12 7.03 -5.40 36.03
N ALA A 13 6.86 -6.71 35.95
CA ALA A 13 6.78 -7.41 34.68
C ALA A 13 5.41 -7.18 34.04
N SER A 14 5.35 -6.34 33.01
CA SER A 14 4.15 -6.15 32.19
C SER A 14 4.03 -7.34 31.25
N LEU A 15 3.08 -8.24 31.54
CA LEU A 15 2.66 -9.30 30.63
C LEU A 15 1.80 -8.67 29.52
N LEU A 16 2.41 -8.47 28.35
CA LEU A 16 1.71 -8.21 27.11
C LEU A 16 0.99 -9.49 26.68
N SER A 17 -0.34 -9.52 26.84
CA SER A 17 -1.20 -10.55 26.26
C SER A 17 -1.25 -10.35 24.74
N LEU A 18 -0.50 -11.17 24.02
CA LEU A 18 -0.69 -11.38 22.59
C LEU A 18 -1.98 -12.18 22.39
N CYS A 19 -3.05 -11.51 21.94
CA CYS A 19 -4.18 -12.19 21.35
C CYS A 19 -3.76 -12.79 20.00
N ALA A 20 -3.33 -14.04 20.01
CA ALA A 20 -3.15 -14.82 18.79
C ALA A 20 -4.53 -15.24 18.29
N CYS A 21 -5.02 -14.60 17.22
CA CYS A 21 -6.07 -15.18 16.39
C CYS A 21 -5.47 -16.37 15.65
N SER A 22 -5.81 -17.57 16.11
CA SER A 22 -5.42 -18.83 15.47
C SER A 22 -6.25 -19.04 14.20
N SER A 23 -5.70 -18.65 13.03
CA SER A 23 -6.07 -19.23 11.76
C SER A 23 -5.41 -20.60 11.65
N THR A 24 -6.22 -21.62 11.39
CA THR A 24 -5.79 -23.03 11.26
C THR A 24 -5.17 -23.22 9.88
N ASP A 25 -3.90 -22.82 9.72
CA ASP A 25 -3.11 -23.17 8.56
C ASP A 25 -2.42 -24.52 8.76
N PRO A 26 -2.20 -25.33 7.68
CA PRO A 26 -1.51 -26.62 7.78
C PRO A 26 -0.08 -26.43 8.30
N PRO A 27 0.49 -27.43 9.01
CA PRO A 27 1.81 -27.28 9.63
C PRO A 27 2.90 -27.07 8.58
N THR A 28 3.42 -25.86 8.52
CA THR A 28 4.60 -25.51 7.76
C THR A 28 5.85 -25.92 8.56
N ASP A 29 6.86 -26.45 7.87
CA ASP A 29 8.15 -26.84 8.42
C ASP A 29 8.75 -25.64 9.22
N PRO A 30 9.23 -25.82 10.48
CA PRO A 30 9.66 -24.71 11.32
C PRO A 30 11.02 -24.10 10.91
N GLY A 31 11.16 -23.68 9.67
CA GLY A 31 12.38 -23.07 9.10
C GLY A 31 12.15 -22.26 7.83
N GLU A 32 11.01 -22.38 7.19
CA GLU A 32 10.75 -21.67 5.95
C GLU A 32 9.65 -20.60 6.18
N ALA A 33 10.00 -19.33 5.97
CA ALA A 33 9.01 -18.26 5.98
C ALA A 33 7.94 -18.54 4.91
N PRO A 34 6.64 -18.30 5.17
CA PRO A 34 5.59 -18.57 4.19
C PRO A 34 5.90 -17.82 2.89
N LEU A 35 5.72 -18.49 1.74
CA LEU A 35 5.95 -17.90 0.42
C LEU A 35 5.05 -16.70 0.15
N GLN A 36 3.90 -16.63 0.86
CA GLN A 36 2.92 -15.55 0.79
C GLN A 36 2.19 -15.43 2.13
N SER A 37 1.76 -14.22 2.47
CA SER A 37 0.93 -13.94 3.64
C SER A 37 -0.20 -12.98 3.27
N TRP A 38 -1.27 -12.91 4.11
CA TRP A 38 -2.36 -11.98 3.91
C TRP A 38 -2.32 -10.88 4.97
N TYR A 39 -2.32 -9.64 4.52
CA TYR A 39 -2.60 -8.48 5.35
C TYR A 39 -4.09 -8.14 5.23
N LYS A 40 -4.78 -7.93 6.35
CA LYS A 40 -6.23 -7.72 6.39
C LYS A 40 -6.57 -6.51 7.24
N THR A 41 -7.45 -5.68 6.71
CA THR A 41 -8.12 -4.57 7.40
C THR A 41 -9.63 -4.77 7.32
N ASP A 42 -10.41 -3.86 7.90
CA ASP A 42 -11.86 -3.86 7.73
C ASP A 42 -12.29 -3.48 6.30
N ALA A 43 -11.44 -2.74 5.56
CA ALA A 43 -11.74 -2.21 4.25
C ALA A 43 -11.22 -3.07 3.08
N TYR A 44 -10.11 -3.78 3.26
CA TYR A 44 -9.48 -4.56 2.21
C TYR A 44 -8.60 -5.70 2.73
N THR A 45 -8.28 -6.62 1.83
CA THR A 45 -7.20 -7.60 2.00
C THR A 45 -6.11 -7.36 0.96
N LEU A 46 -4.86 -7.66 1.31
CA LEU A 46 -3.70 -7.57 0.43
C LEU A 46 -2.86 -8.83 0.55
N LEU A 47 -2.57 -9.48 -0.58
CA LEU A 47 -1.64 -10.60 -0.65
C LEU A 47 -0.21 -10.07 -0.65
N LEU A 48 0.58 -10.45 0.35
CA LEU A 48 1.98 -10.07 0.49
C LEU A 48 2.88 -11.21 0.00
N PRO A 49 3.66 -11.02 -1.08
CA PRO A 49 4.70 -11.96 -1.49
C PRO A 49 5.78 -12.13 -0.42
N GLN A 50 6.59 -13.19 -0.52
CA GLN A 50 7.70 -13.43 0.39
C GLN A 50 8.63 -12.22 0.49
N GLY A 51 9.04 -11.87 1.72
CA GLY A 51 9.89 -10.73 2.04
C GLY A 51 9.11 -9.43 2.30
N PHE A 52 7.83 -9.38 1.91
CA PHE A 52 6.99 -8.22 2.22
C PHE A 52 6.39 -8.26 3.62
N ALA A 53 6.30 -7.08 4.23
CA ALA A 53 5.53 -6.83 5.43
C ALA A 53 4.69 -5.56 5.27
N ALA A 54 3.56 -5.50 5.98
CA ALA A 54 2.68 -4.34 6.02
C ALA A 54 2.52 -3.87 7.47
N GLN A 55 2.56 -2.56 7.68
CA GLN A 55 2.39 -1.94 8.99
C GLN A 55 1.47 -0.74 8.89
N GLU A 56 0.38 -0.74 9.65
CA GLU A 56 -0.54 0.39 9.76
C GLU A 56 0.07 1.51 10.61
N GLY A 57 -0.02 2.74 10.12
CA GLY A 57 0.35 3.96 10.81
C GLY A 57 -0.79 4.54 11.66
N GLU A 58 -0.49 5.60 12.42
CA GLU A 58 -1.48 6.26 13.30
C GLU A 58 -2.61 6.95 12.51
N ASP A 59 -2.38 7.30 11.26
CA ASP A 59 -3.35 7.94 10.34
C ASP A 59 -4.16 6.94 9.50
N GLY A 60 -3.97 5.63 9.73
CA GLY A 60 -4.61 4.56 8.97
C GLY A 60 -3.96 4.27 7.62
N ALA A 61 -2.93 5.01 7.22
CA ALA A 61 -2.11 4.64 6.07
C ALA A 61 -1.27 3.39 6.39
N VAL A 62 -1.05 2.56 5.38
CA VAL A 62 -0.26 1.34 5.54
C VAL A 62 1.07 1.49 4.82
N THR A 63 2.16 1.26 5.52
CA THR A 63 3.51 1.18 4.94
C THR A 63 3.81 -0.24 4.53
N LEU A 64 4.26 -0.42 3.28
CA LEU A 64 4.79 -1.68 2.77
C LEU A 64 6.32 -1.67 2.82
N SER A 65 6.90 -2.74 3.33
CA SER A 65 8.35 -2.93 3.33
C SER A 65 8.72 -4.25 2.66
N LEU A 66 9.85 -4.27 1.97
CA LEU A 66 10.49 -5.45 1.40
C LEU A 66 11.83 -5.64 2.11
N ASP A 67 12.03 -6.81 2.74
CA ASP A 67 13.23 -7.14 3.51
C ASP A 67 13.59 -6.06 4.57
N GLY A 68 12.56 -5.42 5.15
CA GLY A 68 12.70 -4.39 6.18
C GLY A 68 12.92 -2.97 5.65
N GLN A 69 13.02 -2.75 4.35
CA GLN A 69 13.11 -1.44 3.72
C GLN A 69 11.71 -1.00 3.24
N ALA A 70 11.29 0.21 3.60
CA ALA A 70 10.03 0.77 3.11
C ALA A 70 10.11 0.99 1.58
N VAL A 71 9.13 0.46 0.86
CA VAL A 71 9.09 0.49 -0.62
C VAL A 71 7.81 1.12 -1.17
N GLY A 72 6.81 1.36 -0.33
CA GLY A 72 5.52 1.93 -0.72
C GLY A 72 4.48 1.81 0.37
N GLY A 73 3.20 1.77 0.00
CA GLY A 73 2.12 1.68 0.97
C GLY A 73 0.73 1.58 0.38
N VAL A 74 -0.26 1.68 1.26
CA VAL A 74 -1.67 1.87 0.88
C VAL A 74 -2.18 3.12 1.58
N GLN A 75 -2.79 4.03 0.83
CA GLN A 75 -3.42 5.25 1.33
C GLN A 75 -4.82 5.42 0.76
N VAL A 76 -5.64 6.25 1.41
CA VAL A 76 -6.96 6.63 0.91
C VAL A 76 -6.87 7.99 0.24
N VAL A 77 -7.35 8.07 -1.00
CA VAL A 77 -7.41 9.31 -1.79
C VAL A 77 -8.88 9.68 -1.99
N PRO A 78 -9.41 10.71 -1.32
CA PRO A 78 -10.78 11.17 -1.54
C PRO A 78 -10.96 11.63 -2.99
N TYR A 79 -11.94 11.10 -3.68
CA TYR A 79 -12.23 11.48 -5.07
C TYR A 79 -13.73 11.30 -5.36
N PRO A 80 -14.48 12.37 -5.61
CA PRO A 80 -15.91 12.29 -5.88
C PRO A 80 -16.22 11.38 -7.07
N ASN A 81 -17.09 10.38 -6.88
CA ASN A 81 -17.45 9.41 -7.90
C ASN A 81 -16.26 8.58 -8.44
N ALA A 82 -15.37 8.16 -7.56
CA ALA A 82 -14.20 7.32 -7.93
C ALA A 82 -14.61 6.08 -8.75
N ALA A 83 -15.74 5.44 -8.40
CA ALA A 83 -16.25 4.28 -9.12
C ALA A 83 -16.60 4.59 -10.59
N GLY A 84 -17.10 5.79 -10.91
CA GLY A 84 -17.40 6.20 -12.29
C GLY A 84 -16.19 6.72 -13.07
N PHE A 85 -15.06 6.92 -12.40
CA PHE A 85 -13.86 7.46 -13.02
C PHE A 85 -13.21 6.50 -14.01
N LEU A 86 -13.23 5.19 -13.72
CA LEU A 86 -12.70 4.16 -14.63
C LEU A 86 -13.40 4.18 -16.00
N ASP A 87 -14.72 4.35 -16.01
CA ASP A 87 -15.50 4.46 -17.25
C ASP A 87 -15.07 5.71 -18.03
N THR A 88 -14.82 6.83 -17.35
CA THR A 88 -14.41 8.09 -17.97
C THR A 88 -13.03 7.98 -18.60
N VAL A 89 -12.06 7.37 -17.92
CA VAL A 89 -10.69 7.17 -18.44
C VAL A 89 -10.70 6.22 -19.64
N GLY A 90 -11.47 5.13 -19.58
CA GLY A 90 -11.61 4.16 -20.67
C GLY A 90 -12.19 4.76 -21.96
N ALA A 91 -12.95 5.86 -21.87
CA ALA A 91 -13.56 6.53 -23.02
C ALA A 91 -12.60 7.41 -23.86
N ALA A 92 -11.36 7.65 -23.42
CA ALA A 92 -10.33 8.46 -24.09
C ALA A 92 -10.81 9.84 -24.56
N SER A 93 -11.63 10.53 -23.76
CA SER A 93 -12.20 11.85 -24.06
C SER A 93 -11.32 13.00 -23.56
N GLU A 94 -11.61 14.26 -23.98
CA GLU A 94 -10.95 15.44 -23.40
C GLU A 94 -11.27 15.57 -21.88
N ASP A 95 -12.48 15.20 -21.47
CA ASP A 95 -12.90 15.19 -20.07
C ASP A 95 -12.05 14.22 -19.24
N SER A 96 -11.60 13.11 -19.83
CA SER A 96 -10.71 12.15 -19.16
C SER A 96 -9.33 12.73 -18.84
N ARG A 97 -8.81 13.61 -19.71
CA ARG A 97 -7.50 14.28 -19.49
C ARG A 97 -7.55 15.26 -18.33
N ASP A 98 -8.62 16.04 -18.21
CA ASP A 98 -8.75 17.03 -17.14
C ASP A 98 -9.04 16.35 -15.79
N SER A 99 -9.84 15.30 -15.79
CA SER A 99 -10.06 14.44 -14.62
C SER A 99 -8.77 13.75 -14.18
N GLY A 100 -7.97 13.25 -15.14
CA GLY A 100 -6.66 12.66 -14.86
C GLY A 100 -5.69 13.66 -14.23
N LYS A 101 -5.62 14.90 -14.72
CA LYS A 101 -4.78 15.96 -14.14
C LYS A 101 -5.22 16.31 -12.70
N GLU A 102 -6.52 16.32 -12.43
CA GLU A 102 -7.03 16.58 -11.09
C GLU A 102 -6.64 15.48 -10.11
N LEU A 103 -6.80 14.22 -10.53
CA LEU A 103 -6.36 13.07 -9.75
C LEU A 103 -4.84 13.14 -9.46
N MET A 104 -4.03 13.46 -10.48
CA MET A 104 -2.58 13.59 -10.31
C MET A 104 -2.16 14.68 -9.34
N ARG A 105 -2.89 15.81 -9.27
CA ARG A 105 -2.62 16.85 -8.27
C ARG A 105 -2.89 16.39 -6.84
N GLN A 106 -3.78 15.43 -6.65
CA GLN A 106 -4.04 14.86 -5.32
C GLN A 106 -2.99 13.81 -4.94
N LEU A 107 -2.54 13.01 -5.90
CA LEU A 107 -1.49 12.00 -5.67
C LEU A 107 -0.12 12.63 -5.44
N SER A 108 0.19 13.70 -6.17
CA SER A 108 1.49 14.37 -6.09
C SER A 108 1.34 15.89 -6.32
N PRO A 109 0.97 16.67 -5.28
CA PRO A 109 0.58 18.07 -5.42
C PRO A 109 1.76 19.02 -5.76
N GLU A 110 3.00 18.63 -5.52
CA GLU A 110 4.15 19.55 -5.56
C GLU A 110 5.04 19.40 -6.78
N GLU A 111 4.83 18.40 -7.64
CA GLU A 111 5.77 18.08 -8.71
C GLU A 111 5.15 18.19 -10.10
N ARG A 112 5.98 18.62 -11.08
CA ARG A 112 5.66 18.42 -12.48
C ARG A 112 5.94 16.95 -12.80
N LEU A 113 4.87 16.20 -13.07
CA LEU A 113 4.95 14.78 -13.37
C LEU A 113 4.59 14.53 -14.83
N ALA A 114 5.40 13.68 -15.47
CA ALA A 114 4.94 12.87 -16.59
C ALA A 114 4.19 11.66 -16.02
N TYR A 115 3.04 11.32 -16.58
CA TYR A 115 2.27 10.16 -16.14
C TYR A 115 1.64 9.41 -17.31
N MET A 116 1.50 8.12 -17.14
CA MET A 116 0.72 7.25 -18.01
C MET A 116 -0.35 6.57 -17.18
N MET A 117 -1.57 6.49 -17.71
CA MET A 117 -2.74 6.02 -17.00
C MET A 117 -3.43 4.94 -17.85
N THR A 118 -3.67 3.78 -17.28
CA THR A 118 -4.26 2.62 -17.95
C THR A 118 -5.28 1.96 -17.04
N VAL A 119 -6.45 1.62 -17.56
CA VAL A 119 -7.42 0.79 -16.83
C VAL A 119 -6.97 -0.67 -16.93
N SER A 120 -7.03 -1.43 -15.83
CA SER A 120 -6.74 -2.87 -15.79
C SER A 120 -7.61 -3.64 -16.79
N GLU A 121 -7.15 -4.80 -17.25
CA GLU A 121 -7.87 -5.61 -18.24
C GLU A 121 -9.28 -6.01 -17.79
N ASP A 122 -9.46 -6.23 -16.50
CA ASP A 122 -10.74 -6.59 -15.88
C ASP A 122 -11.59 -5.38 -15.47
N GLY A 123 -11.07 -4.15 -15.63
CA GLY A 123 -11.75 -2.91 -15.30
C GLY A 123 -11.88 -2.64 -13.78
N THR A 124 -11.10 -3.29 -12.94
CA THR A 124 -11.24 -3.20 -11.48
C THR A 124 -10.41 -2.11 -10.85
N TYR A 125 -9.31 -1.70 -11.47
CA TYR A 125 -8.44 -0.64 -10.97
C TYR A 125 -7.81 0.19 -12.09
N LEU A 126 -7.25 1.32 -11.70
CA LEU A 126 -6.48 2.20 -12.57
C LEU A 126 -5.01 2.07 -12.20
N GLU A 127 -4.19 1.75 -13.19
CA GLU A 127 -2.73 1.76 -13.08
C GLU A 127 -2.19 3.09 -13.56
N ILE A 128 -1.34 3.73 -12.74
CA ILE A 128 -0.68 4.99 -13.07
C ILE A 128 0.81 4.84 -12.83
N SER A 129 1.59 5.05 -13.87
CA SER A 129 3.03 5.25 -13.79
C SER A 129 3.31 6.75 -13.77
N CYS A 130 4.04 7.22 -12.76
CA CYS A 130 4.42 8.61 -12.57
C CYS A 130 5.93 8.75 -12.51
N SER A 131 6.47 9.75 -13.19
CA SER A 131 7.88 10.11 -13.10
C SER A 131 8.06 11.62 -13.10
N PRO A 132 9.17 12.16 -12.57
CA PRO A 132 9.51 13.56 -12.75
C PRO A 132 9.53 13.95 -14.23
N ASP A 133 8.97 15.12 -14.58
CA ASP A 133 9.00 15.66 -15.96
C ASP A 133 10.40 16.26 -16.25
N THR A 134 11.41 15.38 -16.27
CA THR A 134 12.82 15.71 -16.54
C THR A 134 13.39 14.77 -17.61
N PRO A 135 14.41 15.19 -18.38
CA PRO A 135 14.93 14.37 -19.48
C PRO A 135 15.72 13.11 -19.05
N ASP A 136 16.18 13.04 -17.81
CA ASP A 136 17.08 12.00 -17.31
C ASP A 136 16.45 11.19 -16.15
N VAL A 137 15.19 10.76 -16.32
CA VAL A 137 14.47 9.97 -15.31
C VAL A 137 15.08 8.58 -15.20
N THR A 138 15.34 8.16 -13.95
CA THR A 138 15.75 6.78 -13.64
C THR A 138 14.56 5.96 -13.15
N PRO A 139 14.59 4.61 -13.28
CA PRO A 139 13.52 3.75 -12.76
C PRO A 139 13.28 3.91 -11.24
N GLU A 140 14.29 4.34 -10.48
CA GLU A 140 14.18 4.58 -9.05
C GLU A 140 13.34 5.82 -8.72
N GLU A 141 13.16 6.74 -9.67
CA GLU A 141 12.35 7.94 -9.54
C GLU A 141 10.91 7.73 -10.02
N GLU A 142 10.60 6.58 -10.61
CA GLU A 142 9.27 6.23 -11.06
C GLU A 142 8.44 5.66 -9.90
N THR A 143 7.22 6.18 -9.74
CA THR A 143 6.23 5.67 -8.77
C THR A 143 5.08 5.02 -9.51
N MET A 144 4.72 3.82 -9.09
CA MET A 144 3.53 3.11 -9.56
C MET A 144 2.40 3.28 -8.55
N HIS A 145 1.22 3.57 -9.07
CA HIS A 145 -0.02 3.64 -8.31
C HIS A 145 -1.06 2.70 -8.90
N TYR A 146 -1.69 1.91 -8.06
CA TYR A 146 -2.82 1.05 -8.39
C TYR A 146 -4.02 1.53 -7.58
N LEU A 147 -4.96 2.19 -8.25
CA LEU A 147 -6.09 2.88 -7.63
C LEU A 147 -7.36 2.05 -7.73
N PHE A 148 -7.81 1.54 -6.62
CA PHE A 148 -9.01 0.72 -6.49
C PHE A 148 -10.18 1.60 -6.03
N PRO A 149 -11.22 1.82 -6.86
CA PRO A 149 -12.31 2.72 -6.54
C PRO A 149 -13.32 2.08 -5.58
N GLN A 150 -13.75 2.85 -4.58
CA GLN A 150 -14.86 2.48 -3.70
C GLN A 150 -15.64 3.74 -3.27
N GLY A 151 -16.85 3.91 -3.78
CA GLY A 151 -17.67 5.09 -3.49
C GLY A 151 -17.03 6.39 -3.98
N ASP A 152 -16.74 7.30 -3.05
CA ASP A 152 -16.14 8.61 -3.31
C ASP A 152 -14.65 8.65 -2.91
N GLN A 153 -13.95 7.55 -3.07
CA GLN A 153 -12.51 7.46 -2.79
C GLN A 153 -11.84 6.37 -3.59
N PHE A 154 -10.50 6.51 -3.73
CA PHE A 154 -9.63 5.44 -4.17
C PHE A 154 -8.83 4.89 -2.98
N TYR A 155 -8.61 3.59 -2.96
CA TYR A 155 -7.50 2.98 -2.23
C TYR A 155 -6.31 2.93 -3.17
N ASP A 156 -5.27 3.66 -2.85
CA ASP A 156 -4.05 3.79 -3.64
C ASP A 156 -2.97 2.86 -3.05
N LEU A 157 -2.75 1.74 -3.73
CA LEU A 157 -1.59 0.88 -3.50
C LEU A 157 -0.45 1.44 -4.34
N TYR A 158 0.57 2.02 -3.70
CA TYR A 158 1.66 2.70 -4.38
C TYR A 158 3.04 2.18 -3.95
N PHE A 159 4.01 2.27 -4.85
CA PHE A 159 5.40 1.95 -4.57
C PHE A 159 6.37 2.54 -5.61
N GLN A 160 7.64 2.64 -5.24
CA GLN A 160 8.71 3.03 -6.16
C GLN A 160 9.04 1.85 -7.07
N ALA A 161 8.86 2.02 -8.38
CA ALA A 161 8.95 0.96 -9.37
C ALA A 161 10.32 0.26 -9.38
N GLY A 162 11.42 1.00 -9.26
CA GLY A 162 12.78 0.45 -9.24
C GLY A 162 13.13 -0.39 -8.01
N GLN A 163 12.32 -0.34 -6.94
CA GLN A 163 12.58 -1.07 -5.70
C GLN A 163 11.88 -2.44 -5.63
N ILE A 164 10.91 -2.68 -6.49
CA ILE A 164 10.11 -3.91 -6.51
C ILE A 164 10.15 -4.52 -7.91
N PRO A 165 10.52 -5.81 -8.08
CA PRO A 165 10.43 -6.50 -9.36
C PRO A 165 9.01 -6.46 -9.94
N ALA A 166 8.87 -6.26 -11.25
CA ALA A 166 7.57 -6.04 -11.92
C ALA A 166 6.57 -7.19 -11.70
N ASP A 167 7.04 -8.44 -11.66
CA ASP A 167 6.21 -9.60 -11.35
C ASP A 167 5.62 -9.55 -9.94
N ARG A 168 6.35 -9.01 -8.97
CA ARG A 168 5.86 -8.82 -7.59
C ARG A 168 4.91 -7.64 -7.47
N GLN A 169 5.11 -6.58 -8.26
CA GLN A 169 4.17 -5.46 -8.35
C GLN A 169 2.79 -5.96 -8.80
N GLN A 170 2.77 -6.79 -9.85
CA GLN A 170 1.54 -7.37 -10.37
C GLN A 170 0.86 -8.30 -9.33
N ILE A 171 1.63 -9.13 -8.61
CA ILE A 171 1.07 -9.98 -7.55
C ILE A 171 0.42 -9.15 -6.44
N LEU A 172 1.01 -8.01 -6.07
CA LEU A 172 0.43 -7.10 -5.07
C LEU A 172 -0.88 -6.48 -5.57
N ALA A 173 -0.91 -6.02 -6.84
CA ALA A 173 -2.12 -5.43 -7.43
C ALA A 173 -3.24 -6.48 -7.57
N ASP A 174 -2.95 -7.64 -8.13
CA ASP A 174 -3.93 -8.74 -8.30
C ASP A 174 -4.41 -9.32 -6.95
N GLY A 175 -3.56 -9.24 -5.93
CA GLY A 175 -3.86 -9.69 -4.58
C GLY A 175 -4.55 -8.66 -3.69
N PHE A 176 -4.87 -7.47 -4.22
CA PHE A 176 -5.62 -6.44 -3.49
C PHE A 176 -7.13 -6.63 -3.72
N ALA A 177 -7.89 -6.76 -2.64
CA ALA A 177 -9.34 -6.94 -2.72
C ALA A 177 -10.06 -6.07 -1.69
N LEU A 178 -10.93 -5.18 -2.19
CA LEU A 178 -11.82 -4.36 -1.36
C LEU A 178 -12.92 -5.20 -0.75
N HIS A 179 -13.30 -4.89 0.49
CA HIS A 179 -14.47 -5.46 1.14
C HIS A 179 -15.72 -4.63 0.79
N PRO A 180 -16.89 -5.29 0.59
CA PRO A 180 -18.13 -4.61 0.26
C PRO A 180 -18.67 -3.75 1.40
#